data_8e8f76c8a4007182fb83fbfa1eded98e
#
_entry.id   8e8f76c8a4007182fb83fbfa1eded98e
#
_cell.length_a   1.000
_cell.length_b   1.000
_cell.length_c   1.000
_cell.angle_alpha   90.00
_cell.angle_beta   90.00
_cell.angle_gamma   90.00
#
_symmetry.space_group_name_H-M   'P 1'
#
loop_
_entity.id
_entity.type
_entity.pdbx_description
1 polymer ?
#
loop_
_entity_poly.entity_id
_entity_poly.type
_entity_poly.pdbx_seq_one_letter_code
_entity_poly.pdbx_strand_id
1 'polypeptide(L)' 'MEQEKVLLNVEETAAYLNLGMTKTRELMRENEKIFVVRIGNRNYAHNLLLDKWLLAQVRK' A
#
# COMPACT_ATOMS: atom_id res chain seq x y z
N MET A 1 20.21 -4.91 -7.95
CA MET A 1 19.43 -5.14 -7.60
C MET A 1 18.79 -4.34 -7.07
N GLU A 2 18.01 -4.17 -7.12
CA GLU A 2 17.40 -3.36 -6.58
C GLU A 2 16.89 -3.70 -5.47
N GLN A 3 16.77 -3.00 -4.52
CA GLN A 3 16.17 -3.33 -3.42
C GLN A 3 14.82 -2.98 -3.42
N GLU A 4 13.92 -3.80 -2.97
CA GLU A 4 12.57 -3.46 -2.80
C GLU A 4 12.41 -2.59 -1.63
N LYS A 5 11.57 -1.58 -1.71
CA LYS A 5 11.30 -0.74 -0.58
C LYS A 5 10.35 -1.45 0.36
N VAL A 6 10.64 -1.35 1.64
CA VAL A 6 9.77 -1.93 2.65
C VAL A 6 8.50 -1.09 2.76
N LEU A 7 8.62 0.23 2.68
CA LEU A 7 7.47 1.12 2.76
C LEU A 7 7.32 1.90 1.48
N LEU A 8 6.08 2.04 1.02
CA LEU A 8 5.77 2.79 -0.18
C LEU A 8 4.93 3.99 0.20
N ASN A 9 5.27 5.17 -0.30
CA ASN A 9 4.42 6.33 -0.03
C ASN A 9 3.18 6.24 -0.91
N VAL A 10 2.28 7.21 -0.83
CA VAL A 10 1.02 7.13 -1.55
C VAL A 10 1.24 7.08 -3.06
N GLU A 11 2.15 7.89 -3.57
CA GLU A 11 2.42 7.90 -5.00
C GLU A 11 3.02 6.59 -5.45
N GLU A 12 3.95 6.06 -4.68
CA GLU A 12 4.57 4.78 -5.00
C GLU A 12 3.56 3.65 -4.95
N THR A 13 2.66 3.71 -3.97
CA THR A 13 1.61 2.70 -3.84
C THR A 13 0.67 2.77 -5.05
N ALA A 14 0.32 3.97 -5.47
CA ALA A 14 -0.55 4.14 -6.63
C ALA A 14 0.09 3.54 -7.87
N ALA A 15 1.38 3.79 -8.06
CA ALA A 15 2.11 3.25 -9.20
C ALA A 15 2.20 1.73 -9.12
N TYR A 16 2.48 1.22 -7.94
CA TYR A 16 2.60 -0.22 -7.72
C TYR A 16 1.29 -0.95 -8.02
N LEU A 17 0.17 -0.34 -7.64
CA LEU A 17 -1.13 -0.93 -7.87
C LEU A 17 -1.73 -0.51 -9.21
N ASN A 18 -1.10 0.43 -9.89
CA ASN A 18 -1.60 0.98 -11.14
C ASN A 18 -3.00 1.58 -10.96
N LEU A 19 -3.16 2.35 -9.90
CA LEU A 19 -4.41 3.00 -9.60
C LEU A 19 -4.20 4.51 -9.54
N GLY A 20 -5.28 5.26 -9.67
CA GLY A 20 -5.22 6.69 -9.48
C GLY A 20 -4.98 7.05 -8.02
N MET A 21 -4.56 8.29 -7.78
CA MET A 21 -4.23 8.72 -6.43
C MET A 21 -5.43 8.70 -5.50
N THR A 22 -6.57 9.17 -5.97
CA THR A 22 -7.76 9.21 -5.13
C THR A 22 -8.17 7.82 -4.68
N LYS A 23 -8.17 6.89 -5.63
CA LYS A 23 -8.54 5.51 -5.31
C LYS A 23 -7.54 4.89 -4.35
N THR A 24 -6.27 5.18 -4.55
CA THR A 24 -5.21 4.65 -3.69
C THR A 24 -5.37 5.18 -2.27
N ARG A 25 -5.67 6.48 -2.12
CA ARG A 25 -5.84 7.03 -0.78
C ARG A 25 -7.04 6.42 -0.08
N GLU A 26 -8.13 6.19 -0.80
CA GLU A 26 -9.30 5.55 -0.22
C GLU A 26 -8.97 4.14 0.23
N LEU A 27 -8.26 3.41 -0.61
CA LEU A 27 -7.90 2.05 -0.30
C LEU A 27 -7.02 1.98 0.95
N MET A 28 -6.05 2.87 1.05
CA MET A 28 -5.17 2.90 2.19
C MET A 28 -5.94 3.26 3.47
N ARG A 29 -6.87 4.19 3.36
CA ARG A 29 -7.65 4.58 4.53
C ARG A 29 -8.54 3.45 5.01
N GLU A 30 -9.14 2.72 4.07
CA GLU A 30 -10.03 1.64 4.42
C GLU A 30 -9.29 0.44 5.01
N ASN A 31 -8.01 0.33 4.70
CA ASN A 31 -7.22 -0.80 5.15
C ASN A 31 -6.05 -0.37 6.03
N GLU A 32 -6.25 0.72 6.76
CA GLU A 32 -5.13 1.30 7.47
C GLU A 32 -4.57 0.38 8.55
N LYS A 33 -5.36 -0.53 9.09
CA LYS A 33 -4.85 -1.44 10.11
C LYS A 33 -4.34 -2.74 9.51
N ILE A 34 -4.37 -2.86 8.19
CA ILE A 34 -3.96 -4.08 7.54
C ILE A 34 -2.58 -3.94 6.94
N PHE A 35 -2.35 -2.93 6.13
CA PHE A 35 -1.04 -2.78 5.51
C PHE A 35 -0.48 -1.36 5.56
N VAL A 36 -1.10 -0.45 6.26
CA VAL A 36 -0.64 0.92 6.31
C VAL A 36 0.14 1.18 7.58
N VAL A 37 1.30 1.83 7.42
CA VAL A 37 2.13 2.22 8.54
C VAL A 37 2.18 3.73 8.56
N ARG A 38 1.91 4.33 9.71
CA ARG A 38 1.96 5.76 9.83
C ARG A 38 3.20 6.17 10.56
N ILE A 39 3.99 7.03 9.95
CA ILE A 39 5.20 7.52 10.55
C ILE A 39 5.15 9.04 10.47
N GLY A 40 5.14 9.68 11.62
CA GLY A 40 4.99 11.12 11.67
C GLY A 40 3.63 11.49 11.11
N ASN A 41 3.62 12.37 10.12
CA ASN A 41 2.37 12.80 9.52
C ASN A 41 2.09 12.10 8.21
N ARG A 42 2.83 11.06 7.89
CA ARG A 42 2.69 10.44 6.59
C ARG A 42 2.29 8.99 6.72
N ASN A 43 1.49 8.54 5.76
CA ASN A 43 1.06 7.16 5.70
C ASN A 43 1.84 6.45 4.62
N TYR A 44 2.22 5.22 4.89
CA TYR A 44 2.95 4.39 3.94
C TYR A 44 2.28 3.04 3.87
N ALA A 45 2.38 2.38 2.75
CA ALA A 45 1.92 1.00 2.63
C ALA A 45 3.12 0.09 2.88
N HIS A 46 2.93 -0.90 3.75
CA HIS A 46 3.99 -1.88 4.00
C HIS A 46 3.97 -2.86 2.83
N ASN A 47 5.04 -2.90 2.07
CA ASN A 47 5.07 -3.64 0.82
C ASN A 47 4.69 -5.10 0.99
N LEU A 48 5.28 -5.78 1.95
CA LEU A 48 5.01 -7.19 2.15
C LEU A 48 3.58 -7.44 2.58
N LEU A 49 3.06 -6.64 3.48
CA LEU A 49 1.69 -6.79 3.94
C LEU A 49 0.69 -6.46 2.84
N LEU A 50 1.04 -5.49 2.00
CA LEU A 50 0.20 -5.14 0.86
C LEU A 50 0.13 -6.31 -0.11
N ASP A 51 1.25 -6.95 -0.37
CA ASP A 51 1.28 -8.11 -1.26
C ASP A 51 0.41 -9.23 -0.71
N LYS A 52 0.49 -9.48 0.58
CA LYS A 52 -0.32 -10.52 1.19
C LYS A 52 -1.80 -10.19 1.10
N TRP A 53 -2.15 -8.92 1.30
CA TRP A 53 -3.53 -8.50 1.20
C TRP A 53 -4.04 -8.69 -0.23
N LEU A 54 -3.21 -8.35 -1.23
CA LEU A 54 -3.59 -8.52 -2.61
C LEU A 54 -3.83 -9.98 -2.95
N LEU A 55 -2.98 -10.86 -2.46
CA LEU A 55 -3.18 -12.27 -2.71
C LEU A 55 -4.48 -12.78 -2.11
N ALA A 56 -4.85 -12.25 -0.96
CA ALA A 56 -6.11 -12.64 -0.35
C ALA A 56 -7.31 -12.20 -1.18
N GLN A 57 -7.19 -11.07 -1.89
CA GLN A 57 -8.28 -10.60 -2.73
C GLN A 57 -8.51 -11.53 -3.92
N VAL A 58 -7.45 -12.10 -4.44
CA VAL A 58 -7.56 -12.98 -5.58
C VAL A 58 -8.35 -14.24 -5.24
N ARG A 59 -8.25 -14.66 -3.98
CA ARG A 59 -8.89 -15.89 -3.58
C ARG A 59 -10.32 -15.77 -3.22
N LYS A 60 -10.88 -14.60 -3.26
CA LYS A 60 -12.27 -14.41 -2.88
C LYS A 60 -13.23 -15.00 -3.87
#